data_9a97fe992ffb6029bc95b71ff17a6ebf
#
_entry.id   9a97fe992ffb6029bc95b71ff17a6ebf
#
_cell.length_a   1.000
_cell.length_b   1.000
_cell.length_c   1.000
_cell.angle_alpha   90.00
_cell.angle_beta   90.00
_cell.angle_gamma   90.00
#
_symmetry.space_group_name_H-M   'P 1'
#
loop_
_entity.id
_entity.type
_entity.pdbx_description
1 polymer ?
#
loop_
_entity_poly.entity_id
_entity_poly.type
_entity_poly.pdbx_seq_one_letter_code
_entity_poly.pdbx_strand_id
1 'polypeptide(L)'
;MKKIYENRSVYEATQERLKFIFDEFENVYVSFSGGKDSGLILNLCIDYIRKNNLNRKIGVLHQDFEAQYTHTTNFVTKMMASNLDVIEPFWVCMPYLAKTATSMYEQYWRPWDSAKKDIWVRKMPKYKGVINIENHKFDFWSDTLTQDEFLQYGIIKISQKKERRYA
;
A
#
# COMPACT_ATOMS: atom_id res chain seq x y z
N MET A 1 -10.32 28.28 -10.35
CA MET A 1 -9.21 27.81 -11.20
C MET A 1 -9.68 27.72 -12.64
N LYS A 2 -9.00 28.36 -13.60
CA LYS A 2 -9.41 28.36 -15.02
C LYS A 2 -9.09 27.00 -15.62
N LYS A 3 -10.06 26.35 -16.27
CA LYS A 3 -9.83 25.10 -17.02
C LYS A 3 -8.96 25.39 -18.24
N ILE A 4 -7.90 24.60 -18.41
CA ILE A 4 -7.04 24.63 -19.59
C ILE A 4 -7.34 23.38 -20.40
N TYR A 5 -7.77 23.54 -21.65
CA TYR A 5 -8.01 22.44 -22.57
C TYR A 5 -6.73 22.18 -23.36
N GLU A 6 -6.28 20.94 -23.38
CA GLU A 6 -5.08 20.50 -24.08
C GLU A 6 -5.47 19.54 -25.22
N ASN A 7 -4.71 19.57 -26.29
CA ASN A 7 -4.95 18.70 -27.45
C ASN A 7 -4.20 17.37 -27.31
N ARG A 8 -4.37 16.71 -26.15
CA ARG A 8 -3.81 15.40 -25.85
C ARG A 8 -4.78 14.58 -25.00
N SER A 9 -4.69 13.26 -25.10
CA SER A 9 -5.51 12.34 -24.29
C SER A 9 -5.04 12.30 -22.83
N VAL A 10 -5.92 11.89 -21.93
CA VAL A 10 -5.57 11.65 -20.52
C VAL A 10 -4.48 10.58 -20.38
N TYR A 11 -4.47 9.59 -21.28
CA TYR A 11 -3.43 8.55 -21.26
C TYR A 11 -2.05 9.13 -21.60
N GLU A 12 -1.93 9.94 -22.65
CA GLU A 12 -0.66 10.61 -23.02
C GLU A 12 -0.16 11.51 -21.90
N ALA A 13 -1.03 12.32 -21.30
CA ALA A 13 -0.70 13.15 -20.16
C ALA A 13 -0.23 12.31 -18.95
N THR A 14 -0.80 11.12 -18.75
CA THR A 14 -0.39 10.20 -17.69
C THR A 14 0.99 9.61 -17.97
N GLN A 15 1.29 9.23 -19.22
CA GLN A 15 2.62 8.72 -19.58
C GLN A 15 3.72 9.74 -19.36
N GLU A 16 3.49 11.00 -19.68
CA GLU A 16 4.44 12.09 -19.40
C GLU A 16 4.68 12.27 -17.89
N ARG A 17 3.61 12.21 -17.08
CA ARG A 17 3.74 12.28 -15.61
C ARG A 17 4.49 11.09 -15.04
N LEU A 18 4.22 9.89 -15.54
CA LEU A 18 4.96 8.69 -15.11
C LEU A 18 6.44 8.81 -15.49
N LYS A 19 6.74 9.29 -16.71
CA LYS A 19 8.12 9.58 -17.12
C LYS A 19 8.80 10.50 -16.10
N PHE A 20 8.19 11.65 -15.82
CA PHE A 20 8.72 12.60 -14.84
C PHE A 20 8.95 11.94 -13.46
N ILE A 21 7.95 11.20 -12.94
CA ILE A 21 8.05 10.56 -11.63
C ILE A 21 9.20 9.54 -11.60
N PHE A 22 9.34 8.72 -12.64
CA PHE A 22 10.38 7.69 -12.68
C PHE A 22 11.78 8.25 -12.99
N ASP A 23 11.88 9.40 -13.63
CA ASP A 23 13.16 10.08 -13.88
C ASP A 23 13.64 10.84 -12.64
N GLU A 24 12.74 11.52 -11.90
CA GLU A 24 13.09 12.40 -10.80
C GLU A 24 13.19 11.69 -9.43
N PHE A 25 12.43 10.60 -9.23
CA PHE A 25 12.35 9.95 -7.92
C PHE A 25 12.92 8.52 -7.95
N GLU A 26 13.93 8.29 -7.11
CA GLU A 26 14.52 6.97 -6.94
C GLU A 26 13.54 6.00 -6.28
N ASN A 27 12.85 6.42 -5.24
CA ASN A 27 11.89 5.62 -4.50
C ASN A 27 10.45 6.04 -4.79
N VAL A 28 9.73 5.20 -5.51
CA VAL A 28 8.32 5.40 -5.86
C VAL A 28 7.48 4.30 -5.23
N TYR A 29 6.36 4.66 -4.64
CA TYR A 29 5.39 3.69 -4.16
C TYR A 29 3.96 4.05 -4.56
N VAL A 30 3.11 3.03 -4.64
CA VAL A 30 1.67 3.16 -4.88
C VAL A 30 0.91 2.69 -3.65
N SER A 31 0.04 3.54 -3.08
CA SER A 31 -0.94 3.12 -2.08
C SER A 31 -2.08 2.39 -2.78
N PHE A 32 -2.18 1.08 -2.52
CA PHE A 32 -3.10 0.18 -3.21
C PHE A 32 -4.18 -0.33 -2.27
N SER A 33 -5.36 0.27 -2.33
CA SER A 33 -6.51 -0.15 -1.51
C SER A 33 -7.22 -1.41 -2.01
N GLY A 34 -6.91 -1.87 -3.23
CA GLY A 34 -7.67 -2.90 -3.92
C GLY A 34 -8.92 -2.39 -4.63
N GLY A 35 -9.18 -1.07 -4.59
CA GLY A 35 -10.24 -0.43 -5.34
C GLY A 35 -9.87 -0.16 -6.80
N LYS A 36 -10.88 0.22 -7.59
CA LYS A 36 -10.78 0.47 -9.03
C LYS A 36 -9.70 1.49 -9.39
N ASP A 37 -9.69 2.63 -8.72
CA ASP A 37 -8.81 3.75 -9.08
C ASP A 37 -7.36 3.49 -8.69
N SER A 38 -7.11 2.95 -7.49
CA SER A 38 -5.78 2.53 -7.07
C SER A 38 -5.25 1.36 -7.91
N GLY A 39 -6.14 0.46 -8.34
CA GLY A 39 -5.80 -0.61 -9.28
C GLY A 39 -5.41 -0.10 -10.66
N LEU A 40 -6.11 0.93 -11.17
CA LEU A 40 -5.76 1.57 -12.44
C LEU A 40 -4.38 2.22 -12.35
N ILE A 41 -4.10 3.00 -11.30
CA ILE A 41 -2.80 3.64 -11.11
C ILE A 41 -1.68 2.60 -11.01
N LEU A 42 -1.90 1.53 -10.25
CA LEU A 42 -0.92 0.45 -10.12
C LEU A 42 -0.61 -0.21 -11.47
N ASN A 43 -1.63 -0.53 -12.27
CA ASN A 43 -1.45 -1.11 -13.60
C ASN A 43 -0.71 -0.17 -14.54
N LEU A 44 -1.02 1.14 -14.54
CA LEU A 44 -0.32 2.13 -15.35
C LEU A 44 1.17 2.22 -15.00
N CYS A 45 1.51 2.15 -13.71
CA CYS A 45 2.92 2.12 -13.27
C CYS A 45 3.63 0.84 -13.70
N ILE A 46 2.98 -0.33 -13.54
CA ILE A 46 3.52 -1.64 -13.96
C ILE A 46 3.77 -1.66 -15.47
N ASP A 47 2.78 -1.23 -16.24
CA ASP A 47 2.89 -1.15 -17.70
C ASP A 47 4.01 -0.20 -18.14
N TYR A 48 4.14 0.94 -17.47
CA TYR A 48 5.19 1.90 -17.78
C TYR A 48 6.59 1.30 -17.56
N ILE A 49 6.82 0.63 -16.42
CA ILE A 49 8.08 -0.03 -16.10
C ILE A 49 8.40 -1.09 -17.17
N ARG A 50 7.44 -1.94 -17.52
CA ARG A 50 7.64 -3.02 -18.47
C ARG A 50 7.88 -2.50 -19.90
N LYS A 51 7.08 -1.55 -20.37
CA LYS A 51 7.21 -0.96 -21.71
C LYS A 51 8.53 -0.23 -21.92
N ASN A 52 9.05 0.40 -20.88
CA ASN A 52 10.32 1.13 -20.96
C ASN A 52 11.51 0.30 -20.47
N ASN A 53 11.33 -0.99 -20.16
CA ASN A 53 12.37 -1.91 -19.65
C ASN A 53 13.17 -1.31 -18.49
N LEU A 54 12.49 -0.64 -17.56
CA LEU A 54 13.16 -0.02 -16.41
C LEU A 54 13.66 -1.09 -15.45
N ASN A 55 14.94 -1.07 -15.13
CA ASN A 55 15.55 -1.99 -14.15
C ASN A 55 15.30 -1.49 -12.72
N ARG A 56 14.02 -1.39 -12.33
CA ARG A 56 13.63 -0.96 -10.99
C ARG A 56 12.26 -1.52 -10.60
N LYS A 57 11.99 -1.55 -9.29
CA LYS A 57 10.69 -1.91 -8.74
C LYS A 57 10.04 -0.71 -8.08
N ILE A 58 8.69 -0.69 -8.07
CA ILE A 58 7.92 0.22 -7.24
C ILE A 58 7.45 -0.47 -5.96
N GLY A 59 7.39 0.28 -4.87
CA GLY A 59 6.74 -0.17 -3.64
C GLY A 59 5.21 -0.20 -3.82
N VAL A 60 4.56 -1.24 -3.35
CA VAL A 60 3.08 -1.31 -3.31
C VAL A 60 2.63 -1.49 -1.88
N LEU A 61 2.05 -0.43 -1.31
CA LEU A 61 1.57 -0.41 0.06
C LEU A 61 0.09 -0.76 0.09
N HIS A 62 -0.26 -1.84 0.77
CA HIS A 62 -1.63 -2.21 1.07
C HIS A 62 -1.85 -2.22 2.58
N GLN A 63 -2.80 -1.42 3.07
CA GLN A 63 -3.26 -1.49 4.44
C GLN A 63 -4.40 -2.49 4.55
N ASP A 64 -4.19 -3.49 5.37
CA ASP A 64 -5.14 -4.56 5.58
C ASP A 64 -5.85 -4.39 6.92
N PHE A 65 -7.13 -4.07 6.85
CA PHE A 65 -7.99 -3.84 8.00
C PHE A 65 -8.67 -5.12 8.52
N GLU A 66 -8.17 -6.31 8.19
CA GLU A 66 -8.77 -7.59 8.60
C GLU A 66 -10.17 -7.80 8.01
N ALA A 67 -11.15 -6.99 8.43
CA ALA A 67 -12.55 -7.05 7.99
C ALA A 67 -12.76 -6.37 6.62
N GLN A 68 -12.13 -6.91 5.57
CA GLN A 68 -12.28 -6.45 4.19
C GLN A 68 -13.11 -7.43 3.36
N TYR A 69 -13.72 -6.95 2.29
CA TYR A 69 -14.44 -7.82 1.34
C TYR A 69 -13.52 -8.86 0.72
N THR A 70 -13.99 -10.10 0.66
CA THR A 70 -13.23 -11.23 0.09
C THR A 70 -12.75 -10.95 -1.34
N HIS A 71 -13.59 -10.33 -2.17
CA HIS A 71 -13.21 -9.96 -3.54
C HIS A 71 -12.05 -8.96 -3.57
N THR A 72 -12.06 -7.96 -2.67
CA THR A 72 -10.95 -7.00 -2.56
C THR A 72 -9.66 -7.71 -2.16
N THR A 73 -9.71 -8.54 -1.13
CA THR A 73 -8.54 -9.30 -0.65
C THR A 73 -7.98 -10.23 -1.72
N ASN A 74 -8.85 -10.93 -2.46
CA ASN A 74 -8.45 -11.80 -3.57
C ASN A 74 -7.81 -10.99 -4.71
N PHE A 75 -8.35 -9.83 -5.03
CA PHE A 75 -7.79 -8.95 -6.06
C PHE A 75 -6.41 -8.43 -5.65
N VAL A 76 -6.26 -7.95 -4.42
CA VAL A 76 -4.96 -7.51 -3.88
C VAL A 76 -3.94 -8.64 -3.94
N THR A 77 -4.32 -9.83 -3.47
CA THR A 77 -3.48 -11.02 -3.53
C THR A 77 -3.00 -11.32 -4.94
N LYS A 78 -3.93 -11.35 -5.90
CA LYS A 78 -3.63 -11.61 -7.31
C LYS A 78 -2.67 -10.56 -7.88
N MET A 79 -2.97 -9.28 -7.66
CA MET A 79 -2.14 -8.18 -8.18
C MET A 79 -0.73 -8.21 -7.62
N MET A 80 -0.56 -8.44 -6.33
CA MET A 80 0.75 -8.52 -5.70
C MET A 80 1.53 -9.77 -6.14
N ALA A 81 0.89 -10.94 -6.17
CA ALA A 81 1.56 -12.19 -6.52
C ALA A 81 2.00 -12.24 -7.99
N SER A 82 1.21 -11.67 -8.91
CA SER A 82 1.47 -11.73 -10.35
C SER A 82 2.48 -10.71 -10.87
N ASN A 83 2.96 -9.79 -10.04
CA ASN A 83 3.81 -8.67 -10.50
C ASN A 83 5.10 -8.51 -9.68
N LEU A 84 5.56 -9.55 -8.99
CA LEU A 84 6.78 -9.52 -8.15
C LEU A 84 8.05 -9.20 -8.93
N ASP A 85 8.01 -9.28 -10.25
CA ASP A 85 9.08 -8.86 -11.15
C ASP A 85 9.32 -7.34 -11.09
N VAL A 86 8.24 -6.54 -11.02
CA VAL A 86 8.28 -5.07 -11.08
C VAL A 86 7.77 -4.38 -9.81
N ILE A 87 7.22 -5.12 -8.83
CA ILE A 87 6.77 -4.56 -7.55
C ILE A 87 7.50 -5.13 -6.36
N GLU A 88 7.55 -4.35 -5.29
CA GLU A 88 7.90 -4.79 -3.94
C GLU A 88 6.69 -4.60 -3.03
N PRO A 89 6.04 -5.69 -2.57
CA PRO A 89 4.84 -5.61 -1.78
C PRO A 89 5.14 -5.24 -0.32
N PHE A 90 4.35 -4.33 0.23
CA PHE A 90 4.25 -3.97 1.64
C PHE A 90 2.80 -4.16 2.10
N TRP A 91 2.50 -5.35 2.61
CA TRP A 91 1.16 -5.72 3.07
C TRP A 91 1.07 -5.53 4.58
N VAL A 92 0.45 -4.43 5.01
CA VAL A 92 0.46 -3.99 6.39
C VAL A 92 -0.75 -4.54 7.15
N CYS A 93 -0.49 -5.44 8.09
CA CYS A 93 -1.44 -6.06 9.02
C CYS A 93 -1.11 -5.64 10.46
N MET A 94 -1.24 -4.34 10.76
CA MET A 94 -0.84 -3.78 12.05
C MET A 94 -2.07 -3.42 12.90
N PRO A 95 -2.02 -3.64 14.22
CA PRO A 95 -3.14 -3.38 15.14
C PRO A 95 -3.20 -1.92 15.60
N TYR A 96 -3.11 -0.96 14.68
CA TYR A 96 -3.32 0.46 14.99
C TYR A 96 -4.81 0.78 15.22
N LEU A 97 -5.10 1.94 15.79
CA LEU A 97 -6.47 2.42 15.95
C LEU A 97 -6.99 2.97 14.61
N ALA A 98 -7.91 2.24 14.00
CA ALA A 98 -8.60 2.65 12.78
C ALA A 98 -9.95 3.27 13.12
N LYS A 99 -10.30 4.37 12.45
CA LYS A 99 -11.64 4.97 12.57
C LYS A 99 -12.70 3.98 12.09
N THR A 100 -13.76 3.80 12.87
CA THR A 100 -14.89 2.99 12.46
C THR A 100 -15.90 3.82 11.67
N ALA A 101 -16.48 3.20 10.63
CA ALA A 101 -17.58 3.78 9.87
C ALA A 101 -18.93 3.10 10.19
N THR A 102 -18.93 2.11 11.08
CA THR A 102 -20.11 1.24 11.33
C THR A 102 -20.70 1.37 12.71
N SER A 103 -19.99 1.98 13.68
CA SER A 103 -20.47 2.17 15.04
C SER A 103 -20.72 3.63 15.35
N MET A 104 -21.85 3.92 16.02
CA MET A 104 -22.13 5.23 16.60
C MET A 104 -21.52 5.41 18.00
N TYR A 105 -21.12 4.33 18.64
CA TYR A 105 -20.63 4.32 20.03
C TYR A 105 -19.11 4.18 20.13
N GLU A 106 -18.53 3.40 19.21
CA GLU A 106 -17.09 3.16 19.16
C GLU A 106 -16.48 3.97 18.01
N GLN A 107 -15.66 4.94 18.37
CA GLN A 107 -15.00 5.83 17.39
C GLN A 107 -13.88 5.12 16.64
N TYR A 108 -13.22 4.15 17.29
CA TYR A 108 -12.08 3.40 16.76
C TYR A 108 -12.29 1.91 16.93
N TRP A 109 -11.68 1.14 16.08
CA TRP A 109 -11.50 -0.30 16.21
C TRP A 109 -10.07 -0.69 15.90
N ARG A 110 -9.68 -1.89 16.27
CA ARG A 110 -8.32 -2.38 16.11
C ARG A 110 -8.32 -3.64 15.25
N PRO A 111 -7.92 -3.54 13.96
CA PRO A 111 -7.71 -4.73 13.13
C PRO A 111 -6.51 -5.54 13.66
N TRP A 112 -6.50 -6.82 13.42
CA TRP A 112 -5.39 -7.71 13.76
C TRP A 112 -4.98 -7.66 15.25
N ASP A 113 -5.92 -7.35 16.13
CA ASP A 113 -5.70 -7.34 17.58
C ASP A 113 -5.36 -8.76 18.06
N SER A 114 -4.13 -8.97 18.53
CA SER A 114 -3.67 -10.28 18.97
C SER A 114 -4.45 -10.83 20.17
N ALA A 115 -5.01 -9.95 21.02
CA ALA A 115 -5.87 -10.34 22.13
C ALA A 115 -7.23 -10.89 21.69
N LYS A 116 -7.62 -10.65 20.42
CA LYS A 116 -8.89 -11.08 19.82
C LYS A 116 -8.70 -12.03 18.64
N LYS A 117 -7.59 -12.75 18.62
CA LYS A 117 -7.20 -13.61 17.48
C LYS A 117 -8.25 -14.68 17.15
N ASP A 118 -8.97 -15.16 18.15
CA ASP A 118 -9.98 -16.22 18.00
C ASP A 118 -11.24 -15.75 17.26
N ILE A 119 -11.47 -14.43 17.21
CA ILE A 119 -12.62 -13.82 16.52
C ILE A 119 -12.23 -13.04 15.26
N TRP A 120 -10.99 -13.12 14.80
CA TRP A 120 -10.61 -12.51 13.54
C TRP A 120 -11.48 -13.00 12.39
N VAL A 121 -11.95 -12.08 11.56
CA VAL A 121 -12.84 -12.37 10.42
C VAL A 121 -12.20 -13.34 9.44
N ARG A 122 -10.88 -13.34 9.35
CA ARG A 122 -10.09 -14.25 8.50
C ARG A 122 -8.68 -14.47 9.05
N LYS A 123 -8.00 -15.45 8.51
CA LYS A 123 -6.59 -15.70 8.85
C LYS A 123 -5.70 -14.59 8.30
N MET A 124 -4.68 -14.20 9.06
CA MET A 124 -3.65 -13.27 8.59
C MET A 124 -2.96 -13.81 7.34
N PRO A 125 -2.77 -12.98 6.30
CA PRO A 125 -2.13 -13.42 5.06
C PRO A 125 -0.68 -13.86 5.31
N LYS A 126 -0.23 -14.87 4.55
CA LYS A 126 1.13 -15.40 4.62
C LYS A 126 1.84 -15.19 3.28
N TYR A 127 2.06 -13.95 2.90
CA TYR A 127 2.71 -13.58 1.65
C TYR A 127 4.03 -12.87 1.90
N LYS A 128 4.88 -12.83 0.88
CA LYS A 128 6.07 -11.98 0.89
C LYS A 128 5.65 -10.51 1.08
N GLY A 129 6.32 -9.82 1.99
CA GLY A 129 6.03 -8.40 2.26
C GLY A 129 4.92 -8.15 3.29
N VAL A 130 4.36 -9.17 3.93
CA VAL A 130 3.46 -8.98 5.08
C VAL A 130 4.22 -8.41 6.26
N ILE A 131 3.72 -7.29 6.78
CA ILE A 131 4.23 -6.56 7.94
C ILE A 131 3.19 -6.64 9.05
N ASN A 132 3.56 -7.22 10.17
CA ASN A 132 2.71 -7.34 11.36
C ASN A 132 3.52 -7.12 12.64
N ILE A 133 2.86 -7.07 13.78
CA ILE A 133 3.50 -6.81 15.06
C ILE A 133 4.48 -7.91 15.49
N GLU A 134 4.33 -9.13 14.99
CA GLU A 134 5.19 -10.26 15.34
C GLU A 134 6.52 -10.21 14.56
N ASN A 135 6.49 -9.76 13.31
CA ASN A 135 7.66 -9.76 12.42
C ASN A 135 8.30 -8.38 12.22
N HIS A 136 7.69 -7.32 12.73
CA HIS A 136 8.17 -5.97 12.55
C HIS A 136 7.97 -5.12 13.80
N LYS A 137 9.07 -4.59 14.34
CA LYS A 137 9.05 -3.65 15.46
C LYS A 137 9.38 -2.26 14.93
N PHE A 138 8.46 -1.33 15.15
CA PHE A 138 8.67 0.09 14.87
C PHE A 138 9.01 0.81 16.18
N ASP A 139 10.08 1.59 16.20
CA ASP A 139 10.50 2.35 17.40
C ASP A 139 9.44 3.37 17.86
N PHE A 140 8.60 3.83 16.91
CA PHE A 140 7.50 4.76 17.18
C PHE A 140 6.18 4.05 17.53
N TRP A 141 6.16 2.71 17.62
CA TRP A 141 4.95 1.97 17.91
C TRP A 141 4.47 2.23 19.34
N SER A 142 3.19 2.50 19.47
CA SER A 142 2.47 2.50 20.76
C SER A 142 1.09 1.87 20.56
N ASP A 143 0.50 1.37 21.64
CA ASP A 143 -0.82 0.75 21.61
C ASP A 143 -1.96 1.77 21.34
N THR A 144 -1.68 3.05 21.42
CA THR A 144 -2.62 4.12 21.11
C THR A 144 -2.41 4.72 19.73
N LEU A 145 -1.43 4.20 18.95
CA LEU A 145 -1.11 4.70 17.62
C LEU A 145 -2.30 4.61 16.68
N THR A 146 -2.66 5.72 16.07
CA THR A 146 -3.72 5.79 15.08
C THR A 146 -3.22 5.39 13.69
N GLN A 147 -4.15 5.05 12.79
CA GLN A 147 -3.85 4.79 11.39
C GLN A 147 -3.14 5.97 10.72
N ASP A 148 -3.60 7.19 10.99
CA ASP A 148 -3.05 8.41 10.37
C ASP A 148 -1.59 8.63 10.82
N GLU A 149 -1.29 8.45 12.10
CA GLU A 149 0.07 8.52 12.62
C GLU A 149 0.95 7.39 12.07
N PHE A 150 0.43 6.17 11.96
CA PHE A 150 1.16 5.07 11.34
C PHE A 150 1.53 5.37 9.89
N LEU A 151 0.61 5.95 9.11
CA LEU A 151 0.89 6.37 7.74
C LEU A 151 1.98 7.44 7.67
N GLN A 152 1.92 8.42 8.56
CA GLN A 152 2.89 9.50 8.59
C GLN A 152 4.31 9.02 8.93
N TYR A 153 4.46 8.13 9.90
CA TYR A 153 5.78 7.68 10.37
C TYR A 153 6.25 6.37 9.74
N GLY A 154 5.32 5.44 9.50
CA GLY A 154 5.63 4.08 9.06
C GLY A 154 6.11 4.00 7.63
N ILE A 155 5.52 4.77 6.71
CA ILE A 155 5.90 4.75 5.29
C ILE A 155 7.35 5.21 5.10
N ILE A 156 7.76 6.29 5.77
CA ILE A 156 9.13 6.80 5.71
C ILE A 156 10.13 5.75 6.19
N LYS A 157 9.86 5.08 7.31
CA LYS A 157 10.77 4.06 7.85
C LYS A 157 10.79 2.75 7.05
N ILE A 158 9.69 2.36 6.44
CA ILE A 158 9.63 1.21 5.53
C ILE A 158 10.55 1.45 4.32
N SER A 159 10.52 2.65 3.75
CA SER A 159 11.39 3.02 2.63
C SER A 159 12.88 3.09 3.01
N GLN A 160 13.23 3.68 4.16
CA GLN A 160 14.62 3.82 4.63
C GLN A 160 15.29 2.48 4.99
N LYS A 161 14.54 1.47 5.42
CA LYS A 161 15.11 0.15 5.73
C LYS A 161 15.63 -0.58 4.49
N LYS A 162 15.23 -0.15 3.30
CA LYS A 162 15.71 -0.67 2.02
C LYS A 162 17.15 -0.24 1.72
N GLU A 163 17.51 1.01 1.99
CA GLU A 163 18.86 1.53 1.76
C GLU A 163 19.93 0.76 2.54
N ARG A 164 19.62 0.31 3.77
CA ARG A 164 20.55 -0.45 4.61
C ARG A 164 20.76 -1.91 4.21
N ARG A 165 19.96 -2.47 3.30
CA ARG A 165 20.10 -3.86 2.82
C ARG A 165 20.99 -3.98 1.58
N TYR A 166 21.33 -2.87 0.95
CA TYR A 166 22.13 -2.81 -0.27
C TYR A 166 23.44 -2.03 -0.09
N ALA A 167 23.73 -1.58 1.13
CA ALA A 167 25.02 -1.08 1.59
C ALA A 167 25.78 -2.16 2.34
#